data_0b580aac4610586f622fe42148e40e31
#
_entry.id   0b580aac4610586f622fe42148e40e31
#
_cell.length_a   1.000
_cell.length_b   1.000
_cell.length_c   1.000
_cell.angle_alpha   90.00
_cell.angle_beta   90.00
_cell.angle_gamma   90.00
#
_symmetry.space_group_name_H-M   'P 1'
#
loop_
_entity.id
_entity.type
_entity.pdbx_description
1 polymer ?
#
loop_
_entity_poly.entity_id
_entity_poly.type
_entity_poly.pdbx_seq_one_letter_code
_entity_poly.pdbx_strand_id
1 'polypeptide(L)'
;MSEEPRDPWDRPDPEWPLRESVVVWETPFFEAGYDRVERPDGALADYYWLEPSDAVIVVAPTEDDELVFVEQYRPRFRLRSLGLPAGGIDDGEEPIAAARRELREETGYRAEELSYVDSYVPSGWTRYVRHVFFATGLVAGEPDPDEGEVIETLTVPVDEAVDVLRSREGPVNGFALTPILLAREDGLL
;
A
#
# COMPACT_ATOMS: atom_id res chain seq x y z
N MET A 1 4.96 -0.76 -22.97
CA MET A 1 4.49 -2.12 -22.62
C MET A 1 4.79 -2.25 -21.15
N SER A 2 3.79 -2.01 -20.29
CA SER A 2 3.91 -2.25 -18.86
C SER A 2 4.00 -3.76 -18.67
N GLU A 3 5.12 -4.26 -18.16
CA GLU A 3 5.16 -5.64 -17.68
C GLU A 3 4.18 -5.73 -16.51
N GLU A 4 3.26 -6.70 -16.56
CA GLU A 4 2.44 -7.04 -15.42
C GLU A 4 3.34 -7.33 -14.22
N PRO A 5 3.00 -6.81 -13.02
CA PRO A 5 3.75 -7.14 -11.82
C PRO A 5 3.71 -8.66 -11.62
N ARG A 6 4.87 -9.29 -11.67
CA ARG A 6 4.99 -10.72 -11.36
C ARG A 6 4.75 -10.90 -9.87
N ASP A 7 3.98 -11.91 -9.49
CA ASP A 7 3.92 -12.35 -8.10
C ASP A 7 5.35 -12.55 -7.58
N PRO A 8 5.83 -11.72 -6.66
CA PRO A 8 7.20 -11.79 -6.19
C PRO A 8 7.49 -13.06 -5.38
N TRP A 9 6.46 -13.80 -5.01
CA TRP A 9 6.54 -15.03 -4.22
C TRP A 9 6.57 -16.29 -5.08
N ASP A 10 6.18 -16.22 -6.35
CA ASP A 10 6.26 -17.33 -7.31
C ASP A 10 7.72 -17.56 -7.75
N ARG A 11 8.45 -18.27 -6.90
CA ARG A 11 9.83 -18.66 -7.11
C ARG A 11 9.92 -20.18 -7.21
N PRO A 12 10.05 -20.73 -8.42
CA PRO A 12 10.02 -22.18 -8.62
C PRO A 12 11.22 -22.92 -8.01
N ASP A 13 12.28 -22.22 -7.65
CA ASP A 13 13.54 -22.83 -7.20
C ASP A 13 14.14 -22.01 -6.04
N PRO A 14 13.55 -22.08 -4.82
CA PRO A 14 14.07 -21.34 -3.68
C PRO A 14 15.44 -21.89 -3.26
N GLU A 15 16.37 -20.99 -2.93
CA GLU A 15 17.72 -21.35 -2.49
C GLU A 15 17.71 -22.32 -1.29
N TRP A 16 16.71 -22.14 -0.39
CA TRP A 16 16.50 -23.05 0.74
C TRP A 16 15.24 -23.87 0.49
N PRO A 17 15.36 -25.22 0.48
CA PRO A 17 14.22 -26.06 0.19
C PRO A 17 13.06 -25.87 1.17
N LEU A 18 11.89 -25.52 0.65
CA LEU A 18 10.65 -25.51 1.39
C LEU A 18 10.22 -26.96 1.69
N ARG A 19 10.02 -27.30 2.94
CA ARG A 19 9.57 -28.61 3.39
C ARG A 19 8.10 -28.66 3.70
N GLU A 20 7.56 -27.59 4.26
CA GLU A 20 6.16 -27.49 4.65
C GLU A 20 5.75 -26.02 4.70
N SER A 21 4.54 -25.71 4.28
CA SER A 21 3.89 -24.41 4.50
C SER A 21 2.59 -24.64 5.26
N VAL A 22 2.41 -23.95 6.40
CA VAL A 22 1.29 -24.17 7.32
C VAL A 22 0.60 -22.85 7.62
N VAL A 23 -0.68 -22.76 7.26
CA VAL A 23 -1.57 -21.69 7.74
C VAL A 23 -2.00 -22.06 9.16
N VAL A 24 -1.75 -21.16 10.10
CA VAL A 24 -2.08 -21.34 11.53
C VAL A 24 -3.31 -20.53 11.92
N TRP A 25 -3.51 -19.39 11.26
CA TRP A 25 -4.62 -18.51 11.52
C TRP A 25 -5.11 -17.86 10.24
N GLU A 26 -6.40 -17.98 10.00
CA GLU A 26 -7.12 -17.42 8.86
C GLU A 26 -8.20 -16.46 9.35
N THR A 27 -8.31 -15.32 8.69
CA THR A 27 -9.33 -14.30 8.94
C THR A 27 -9.87 -13.78 7.61
N PRO A 28 -10.97 -13.00 7.58
CA PRO A 28 -11.41 -12.33 6.34
C PRO A 28 -10.42 -11.32 5.75
N PHE A 29 -9.33 -10.98 6.48
CA PHE A 29 -8.42 -9.91 6.09
C PHE A 29 -6.99 -10.38 5.82
N PHE A 30 -6.62 -11.56 6.31
CA PHE A 30 -5.27 -12.11 6.14
C PHE A 30 -5.19 -13.55 6.59
N GLU A 31 -4.20 -14.24 6.06
CA GLU A 31 -3.69 -15.48 6.62
C GLU A 31 -2.40 -15.23 7.39
N ALA A 32 -2.12 -16.09 8.38
CA ALA A 32 -0.86 -16.11 9.11
C ALA A 32 -0.38 -17.55 9.31
N GLY A 33 0.90 -17.77 9.12
CA GLY A 33 1.46 -19.11 9.21
C GLY A 33 2.97 -19.12 9.29
N TYR A 34 3.53 -20.24 8.91
CA TYR A 34 4.98 -20.42 8.79
C TYR A 34 5.36 -21.35 7.66
N ASP A 35 6.55 -21.09 7.11
CA ASP A 35 7.24 -22.02 6.23
C ASP A 35 8.34 -22.71 7.00
N ARG A 36 8.33 -24.04 6.95
CA ARG A 36 9.46 -24.85 7.42
C ARG A 36 10.43 -25.09 6.27
N VAL A 37 11.61 -24.53 6.39
CA VAL A 37 12.66 -24.64 5.38
C VAL A 37 13.87 -25.38 5.93
N GLU A 38 14.61 -26.03 5.01
CA GLU A 38 15.91 -26.61 5.34
C GLU A 38 17.01 -25.58 5.04
N ARG A 39 17.72 -25.18 6.10
CA ARG A 39 18.85 -24.26 5.99
C ARG A 39 20.08 -24.93 5.38
N PRO A 40 21.09 -24.18 4.91
CA PRO A 40 22.31 -24.74 4.33
C PRO A 40 23.11 -25.66 5.27
N ASP A 41 22.92 -25.53 6.58
CA ASP A 41 23.51 -26.41 7.61
C ASP A 41 22.73 -27.72 7.83
N GLY A 42 21.65 -27.94 7.06
CA GLY A 42 20.76 -29.09 7.18
C GLY A 42 19.73 -29.02 8.30
N ALA A 43 19.71 -27.93 9.08
CA ALA A 43 18.73 -27.76 10.14
C ALA A 43 17.39 -27.24 9.59
N LEU A 44 16.28 -27.74 10.14
CA LEU A 44 14.95 -27.21 9.84
C LEU A 44 14.68 -25.97 10.71
N ALA A 45 14.05 -24.96 10.10
CA ALA A 45 13.65 -23.73 10.78
C ALA A 45 12.30 -23.26 10.28
N ASP A 46 11.50 -22.70 11.19
CA ASP A 46 10.18 -22.15 10.86
C ASP A 46 10.31 -20.63 10.68
N TYR A 47 9.84 -20.14 9.53
CA TYR A 47 9.79 -18.71 9.17
C TYR A 47 8.34 -18.28 9.12
N TYR A 48 7.94 -17.45 10.08
CA TYR A 48 6.57 -16.99 10.25
C TYR A 48 6.27 -15.84 9.29
N TRP A 49 5.06 -15.81 8.76
CA TRP A 49 4.56 -14.81 7.83
C TRP A 49 3.13 -14.41 8.13
N LEU A 50 2.75 -13.22 7.63
CA LEU A 50 1.41 -12.68 7.55
C LEU A 50 1.14 -12.32 6.09
N GLU A 51 0.01 -12.76 5.55
CA GLU A 51 -0.35 -12.60 4.14
C GLU A 51 -1.74 -11.98 3.99
N PRO A 52 -1.86 -10.64 4.02
CA PRO A 52 -3.07 -9.94 3.58
C PRO A 52 -3.09 -9.84 2.06
N SER A 53 -4.20 -9.37 1.49
CA SER A 53 -4.27 -8.99 0.08
C SER A 53 -3.20 -7.96 -0.28
N ASP A 54 -2.73 -7.99 -1.52
CA ASP A 54 -1.95 -6.90 -2.08
C ASP A 54 -2.73 -5.59 -2.00
N ALA A 55 -2.03 -4.48 -2.06
CA ALA A 55 -2.66 -3.18 -1.87
C ALA A 55 -2.11 -2.15 -2.85
N VAL A 56 -2.91 -1.13 -3.09
CA VAL A 56 -2.53 0.03 -3.88
C VAL A 56 -2.39 1.26 -3.00
N ILE A 57 -1.60 2.21 -3.47
CA ILE A 57 -1.47 3.52 -2.87
C ILE A 57 -1.29 4.57 -3.97
N VAL A 58 -1.96 5.71 -3.84
CA VAL A 58 -2.01 6.72 -4.89
C VAL A 58 -1.37 8.01 -4.42
N VAL A 59 -0.34 8.45 -5.15
CA VAL A 59 0.25 9.78 -5.04
C VAL A 59 -0.52 10.69 -5.99
N ALA A 60 -1.30 11.62 -5.45
CA ALA A 60 -2.28 12.39 -6.19
C ALA A 60 -2.08 13.90 -5.97
N PRO A 61 -1.18 14.57 -6.72
CA PRO A 61 -1.06 16.03 -6.68
C PRO A 61 -2.23 16.70 -7.42
N THR A 62 -2.70 17.80 -6.86
CA THR A 62 -3.67 18.71 -7.50
C THR A 62 -2.97 19.67 -8.46
N GLU A 63 -3.75 20.42 -9.23
CA GLU A 63 -3.23 21.48 -10.11
C GLU A 63 -2.60 22.66 -9.35
N ASP A 64 -2.90 22.79 -8.06
CA ASP A 64 -2.37 23.82 -7.17
C ASP A 64 -1.09 23.38 -6.43
N ASP A 65 -0.41 22.33 -6.89
CA ASP A 65 0.79 21.74 -6.25
C ASP A 65 0.53 21.27 -4.80
N GLU A 66 -0.67 20.81 -4.50
CA GLU A 66 -1.02 20.21 -3.23
C GLU A 66 -1.19 18.69 -3.39
N LEU A 67 -0.68 17.91 -2.45
CA LEU A 67 -0.84 16.47 -2.41
C LEU A 67 -2.08 16.08 -1.61
N VAL A 68 -2.92 15.24 -2.19
CA VAL A 68 -4.13 14.72 -1.52
C VAL A 68 -3.76 13.69 -0.48
N PHE A 69 -4.24 13.92 0.74
CA PHE A 69 -4.08 13.03 1.88
C PHE A 69 -5.44 12.59 2.42
N VAL A 70 -5.42 11.50 3.15
CA VAL A 70 -6.53 10.99 3.95
C VAL A 70 -6.11 10.89 5.42
N GLU A 71 -6.98 11.31 6.31
CA GLU A 71 -6.77 11.15 7.74
C GLU A 71 -7.89 10.32 8.35
N GLN A 72 -7.53 9.26 9.07
CA GLN A 72 -8.49 8.41 9.74
C GLN A 72 -7.98 7.90 11.09
N TYR A 73 -8.89 7.59 12.02
CA TYR A 73 -8.54 6.92 13.25
C TYR A 73 -8.22 5.46 12.99
N ARG A 74 -7.00 5.04 13.38
CA ARG A 74 -6.55 3.66 13.27
C ARG A 74 -6.60 2.98 14.64
N PRO A 75 -7.63 2.16 14.94
CA PRO A 75 -7.78 1.51 16.25
C PRO A 75 -6.57 0.68 16.67
N ARG A 76 -5.87 0.06 15.71
CA ARG A 76 -4.65 -0.73 15.97
C ARG A 76 -3.51 0.11 16.53
N PHE A 77 -3.43 1.38 16.15
CA PHE A 77 -2.42 2.34 16.62
C PHE A 77 -2.95 3.27 17.71
N ARG A 78 -4.29 3.31 17.91
CA ARG A 78 -4.97 4.18 18.86
C ARG A 78 -4.72 5.68 18.62
N LEU A 79 -4.51 6.06 17.37
CA LEU A 79 -4.27 7.44 16.96
C LEU A 79 -4.92 7.73 15.60
N ARG A 80 -5.07 9.02 15.28
CA ARG A 80 -5.38 9.44 13.91
C ARG A 80 -4.11 9.37 13.08
N SER A 81 -4.20 8.76 11.93
CA SER A 81 -3.07 8.54 11.02
C SER A 81 -3.31 9.29 9.72
N LEU A 82 -2.35 10.10 9.33
CA LEU A 82 -2.29 10.73 8.02
C LEU A 82 -1.66 9.75 7.03
N GLY A 83 -2.31 9.56 5.88
CA GLY A 83 -1.87 8.66 4.82
C GLY A 83 -2.22 9.22 3.44
N LEU A 84 -1.76 8.53 2.41
CA LEU A 84 -2.23 8.72 1.05
C LEU A 84 -3.45 7.83 0.80
N PRO A 85 -4.29 8.13 -0.21
CA PRO A 85 -5.38 7.25 -0.62
C PRO A 85 -4.86 5.84 -0.94
N ALA A 86 -5.43 4.81 -0.29
CA ALA A 86 -4.88 3.47 -0.36
C ALA A 86 -5.86 2.41 0.16
N GLY A 87 -5.91 1.26 -0.49
CA GLY A 87 -6.67 0.11 -0.02
C GLY A 87 -6.23 -1.21 -0.62
N GLY A 88 -6.96 -2.27 -0.29
CA GLY A 88 -6.72 -3.61 -0.79
C GLY A 88 -7.10 -3.76 -2.25
N ILE A 89 -6.49 -4.73 -2.89
CA ILE A 89 -6.89 -5.21 -4.22
C ILE A 89 -7.86 -6.37 -4.00
N ASP A 90 -9.04 -6.27 -4.58
CA ASP A 90 -10.04 -7.32 -4.50
C ASP A 90 -9.68 -8.51 -5.39
N ASP A 91 -10.24 -9.69 -5.10
CA ASP A 91 -10.00 -10.90 -5.87
C ASP A 91 -10.33 -10.71 -7.36
N GLY A 92 -9.29 -10.84 -8.19
CA GLY A 92 -9.41 -10.67 -9.64
C GLY A 92 -9.50 -9.21 -10.12
N GLU A 93 -9.28 -8.24 -9.23
CA GLU A 93 -9.18 -6.83 -9.59
C GLU A 93 -7.76 -6.50 -10.07
N GLU A 94 -7.65 -5.73 -11.14
CA GLU A 94 -6.36 -5.21 -11.59
C GLU A 94 -5.87 -4.08 -10.67
N PRO A 95 -4.58 -4.00 -10.32
CA PRO A 95 -4.05 -2.98 -9.42
C PRO A 95 -4.41 -1.54 -9.80
N ILE A 96 -4.41 -1.22 -11.09
CA ILE A 96 -4.80 0.12 -11.57
C ILE A 96 -6.29 0.41 -11.38
N ALA A 97 -7.14 -0.62 -11.43
CA ALA A 97 -8.58 -0.48 -11.15
C ALA A 97 -8.81 -0.22 -9.66
N ALA A 98 -8.13 -0.97 -8.79
CA ALA A 98 -8.12 -0.74 -7.35
C ALA A 98 -7.65 0.68 -7.00
N ALA A 99 -6.54 1.15 -7.59
CA ALA A 99 -6.04 2.50 -7.38
C ALA A 99 -7.07 3.59 -7.77
N ARG A 100 -7.79 3.38 -8.86
CA ARG A 100 -8.85 4.28 -9.31
C ARG A 100 -10.05 4.26 -8.39
N ARG A 101 -10.44 3.09 -7.91
CA ARG A 101 -11.54 2.87 -6.96
C ARG A 101 -11.24 3.55 -5.63
N GLU A 102 -10.11 3.23 -5.01
CA GLU A 102 -9.70 3.76 -3.70
C GLU A 102 -9.56 5.29 -3.69
N LEU A 103 -8.92 5.86 -4.73
CA LEU A 103 -8.83 7.33 -4.86
C LEU A 103 -10.22 7.96 -4.83
N ARG A 104 -11.18 7.40 -5.59
CA ARG A 104 -12.55 7.92 -5.66
C ARG A 104 -13.28 7.74 -4.33
N GLU A 105 -13.23 6.56 -3.74
CA GLU A 105 -14.01 6.20 -2.55
C GLU A 105 -13.56 6.98 -1.33
N GLU A 106 -12.25 7.04 -1.08
CA GLU A 106 -11.71 7.73 0.09
C GLU A 106 -11.71 9.27 -0.04
N THR A 107 -11.58 9.81 -1.26
CA THR A 107 -11.35 11.25 -1.45
C THR A 107 -12.37 11.96 -2.34
N GLY A 108 -13.16 11.24 -3.11
CA GLY A 108 -14.03 11.78 -4.15
C GLY A 108 -13.29 12.16 -5.43
N TYR A 109 -11.98 12.28 -5.43
CA TYR A 109 -11.23 12.64 -6.63
C TYR A 109 -11.24 11.52 -7.67
N ARG A 110 -11.31 11.92 -8.94
CA ARG A 110 -11.12 11.05 -10.10
C ARG A 110 -9.93 11.55 -10.88
N ALA A 111 -9.01 10.65 -11.21
CA ALA A 111 -7.86 10.97 -12.05
C ALA A 111 -8.20 10.75 -13.53
N GLU A 112 -7.78 11.66 -14.39
CA GLU A 112 -7.80 11.45 -15.85
C GLU A 112 -6.82 10.34 -16.22
N GLU A 113 -5.62 10.36 -15.63
CA GLU A 113 -4.58 9.36 -15.85
C GLU A 113 -4.03 8.83 -14.54
N LEU A 114 -3.77 7.52 -14.50
CA LEU A 114 -3.02 6.82 -13.46
C LEU A 114 -1.85 6.12 -14.11
N SER A 115 -0.65 6.37 -13.62
CA SER A 115 0.57 5.71 -14.06
C SER A 115 1.18 4.90 -12.91
N TYR A 116 1.67 3.71 -13.22
CA TYR A 116 2.41 2.89 -12.27
C TYR A 116 3.79 3.51 -12.01
N VAL A 117 4.16 3.64 -10.74
CA VAL A 117 5.46 4.16 -10.31
C VAL A 117 6.38 3.00 -9.95
N ASP A 118 6.03 2.27 -8.90
CA ASP A 118 6.84 1.16 -8.40
C ASP A 118 6.00 0.27 -7.46
N SER A 119 6.62 -0.76 -6.90
CA SER A 119 6.03 -1.56 -5.84
C SER A 119 7.08 -1.90 -4.77
N TYR A 120 6.59 -2.13 -3.55
CA TYR A 120 7.47 -2.49 -2.46
C TYR A 120 6.82 -3.47 -1.48
N VAL A 121 7.67 -4.24 -0.80
CA VAL A 121 7.28 -5.10 0.31
C VAL A 121 7.40 -4.29 1.61
N PRO A 122 6.33 -4.11 2.38
CA PRO A 122 6.34 -3.21 3.54
C PRO A 122 7.17 -3.71 4.72
N SER A 123 7.34 -5.03 4.84
CA SER A 123 7.97 -5.64 6.00
C SER A 123 8.52 -7.02 5.67
N GLY A 124 9.63 -7.43 6.29
CA GLY A 124 10.17 -8.79 6.17
C GLY A 124 9.32 -9.90 6.83
N TRP A 125 8.18 -9.53 7.44
CA TRP A 125 7.24 -10.47 8.06
C TRP A 125 5.97 -10.68 7.24
N THR A 126 5.78 -9.88 6.19
CA THR A 126 4.56 -9.89 5.40
C THR A 126 4.81 -10.35 3.98
N ARG A 127 3.88 -11.11 3.44
CA ARG A 127 3.83 -11.56 2.06
C ARG A 127 2.72 -10.81 1.35
N TYR A 128 2.96 -9.58 1.01
CA TYR A 128 2.11 -8.80 0.12
C TYR A 128 2.89 -7.64 -0.45
N VAL A 129 2.41 -7.13 -1.55
CA VAL A 129 3.02 -6.03 -2.29
C VAL A 129 2.14 -4.78 -2.16
N ARG A 130 2.78 -3.63 -2.07
CA ARG A 130 2.12 -2.34 -2.27
C ARG A 130 2.51 -1.77 -3.60
N HIS A 131 1.52 -1.57 -4.46
CA HIS A 131 1.68 -0.96 -5.77
C HIS A 131 1.46 0.54 -5.66
N VAL A 132 2.40 1.33 -6.12
CA VAL A 132 2.37 2.79 -6.09
C VAL A 132 1.92 3.31 -7.44
N PHE A 133 0.89 4.14 -7.43
CA PHE A 133 0.38 4.84 -8.61
C PHE A 133 0.50 6.35 -8.44
N PHE A 134 0.74 7.04 -9.55
CA PHE A 134 0.73 8.49 -9.64
C PHE A 134 -0.48 8.93 -10.45
N ALA A 135 -1.26 9.87 -9.90
CA ALA A 135 -2.49 10.36 -10.50
C ALA A 135 -2.29 11.78 -11.06
N THR A 136 -2.82 12.04 -12.25
CA THR A 136 -2.86 13.38 -12.85
C THR A 136 -4.25 13.72 -13.36
N GLY A 137 -4.52 15.03 -13.56
CA GLY A 137 -5.81 15.50 -14.04
C GLY A 137 -6.92 15.20 -13.02
N LEU A 138 -6.73 15.61 -11.77
CA LEU A 138 -7.69 15.34 -10.71
C LEU A 138 -8.97 16.17 -10.89
N VAL A 139 -10.11 15.49 -10.94
CA VAL A 139 -11.44 16.11 -10.94
C VAL A 139 -12.10 15.80 -9.59
N ALA A 140 -12.48 16.86 -8.87
CA ALA A 140 -13.15 16.71 -7.59
C ALA A 140 -14.56 16.13 -7.73
N GLY A 141 -14.98 15.33 -6.76
CA GLY A 141 -16.31 14.74 -6.65
C GLY A 141 -16.64 14.48 -5.19
N GLU A 142 -17.71 13.75 -4.93
CA GLU A 142 -18.09 13.35 -3.58
C GLU A 142 -17.41 12.02 -3.22
N PRO A 143 -16.83 11.89 -2.03
CA PRO A 143 -16.30 10.62 -1.54
C PRO A 143 -17.44 9.63 -1.26
N ASP A 144 -17.14 8.35 -1.36
CA ASP A 144 -18.10 7.25 -1.14
C ASP A 144 -17.37 6.11 -0.38
N PRO A 145 -16.89 6.38 0.85
CA PRO A 145 -16.12 5.43 1.63
C PRO A 145 -16.96 4.21 2.03
N ASP A 146 -16.30 3.10 2.27
CA ASP A 146 -16.93 1.86 2.71
C ASP A 146 -17.67 2.01 4.05
N GLU A 147 -18.64 1.13 4.29
CA GLU A 147 -19.45 1.15 5.52
C GLU A 147 -18.55 1.00 6.77
N GLY A 148 -18.58 2.02 7.62
CA GLY A 148 -17.79 2.06 8.85
C GLY A 148 -16.44 2.77 8.72
N GLU A 149 -16.06 3.21 7.54
CA GLU A 149 -14.89 4.06 7.34
C GLU A 149 -15.23 5.53 7.65
N VAL A 150 -14.42 6.14 8.49
CA VAL A 150 -14.50 7.56 8.82
C VAL A 150 -13.20 8.22 8.41
N ILE A 151 -13.22 8.76 7.19
CA ILE A 151 -12.07 9.33 6.50
C ILE A 151 -12.30 10.83 6.32
N GLU A 152 -11.27 11.62 6.56
CA GLU A 152 -11.22 13.05 6.23
C GLU A 152 -10.19 13.27 5.13
N THR A 153 -10.60 13.85 4.02
CA THR A 153 -9.70 14.24 2.94
C THR A 153 -9.14 15.63 3.22
N LEU A 154 -7.83 15.81 3.01
CA LEU A 154 -7.16 17.09 3.11
C LEU A 154 -6.06 17.20 2.05
N THR A 155 -5.65 18.42 1.76
CA THR A 155 -4.53 18.69 0.87
C THR A 155 -3.39 19.35 1.63
N VAL A 156 -2.15 19.10 1.19
CA VAL A 156 -0.93 19.64 1.78
C VAL A 156 0.01 20.03 0.65
N PRO A 157 0.64 21.23 0.70
CA PRO A 157 1.65 21.59 -0.30
C PRO A 157 2.67 20.49 -0.50
N VAL A 158 2.99 20.16 -1.76
CA VAL A 158 3.88 19.05 -2.11
C VAL A 158 5.22 19.16 -1.41
N ASP A 159 5.80 20.36 -1.31
CA ASP A 159 7.09 20.62 -0.66
C ASP A 159 7.02 20.43 0.87
N GLU A 160 5.87 20.61 1.52
CA GLU A 160 5.64 20.43 2.96
C GLU A 160 5.21 19.00 3.33
N ALA A 161 4.82 18.16 2.37
CA ALA A 161 4.17 16.87 2.61
C ALA A 161 4.93 15.96 3.58
N VAL A 162 6.26 15.87 3.44
CA VAL A 162 7.10 15.04 4.33
C VAL A 162 7.19 15.63 5.73
N ASP A 163 7.28 16.94 5.87
CA ASP A 163 7.38 17.61 7.17
C ASP A 163 6.04 17.53 7.91
N VAL A 164 4.92 17.65 7.21
CA VAL A 164 3.59 17.45 7.78
C VAL A 164 3.41 16.01 8.28
N LEU A 165 3.83 14.99 7.51
CA LEU A 165 3.81 13.60 7.97
C LEU A 165 4.65 13.40 9.25
N ARG A 166 5.82 14.03 9.33
CA ARG A 166 6.73 13.94 10.49
C ARG A 166 6.24 14.71 11.71
N SER A 167 5.40 15.71 11.51
CA SER A 167 4.85 16.51 12.61
C SER A 167 3.68 15.86 13.33
N ARG A 168 3.10 14.79 12.76
CA ARG A 168 1.97 14.07 13.35
C ARG A 168 2.40 13.28 14.58
N GLU A 169 1.43 13.06 15.49
CA GLU A 169 1.64 12.26 16.69
C GLU A 169 2.00 10.81 16.32
N GLY A 170 2.99 10.25 17.01
CA GLY A 170 3.43 8.88 16.83
C GLY A 170 4.51 8.70 15.76
N PRO A 171 4.81 7.45 15.38
CA PRO A 171 5.76 7.14 14.33
C PRO A 171 5.27 7.63 12.96
N VAL A 172 6.20 8.06 12.12
CA VAL A 172 5.88 8.45 10.73
C VAL A 172 5.24 7.29 9.99
N ASN A 173 4.15 7.57 9.30
CA ASN A 173 3.49 6.58 8.46
C ASN A 173 4.36 6.24 7.23
N GLY A 174 5.07 5.11 7.30
CA GLY A 174 5.94 4.64 6.21
C GLY A 174 5.18 4.33 4.93
N PHE A 175 3.89 3.99 5.03
CA PHE A 175 3.05 3.73 3.85
C PHE A 175 2.71 5.00 3.07
N ALA A 176 2.77 6.18 3.69
CA ALA A 176 2.66 7.45 2.97
C ALA A 176 4.04 7.98 2.57
N LEU A 177 5.04 7.86 3.44
CA LEU A 177 6.37 8.39 3.19
C LEU A 177 7.06 7.71 2.00
N THR A 178 7.00 6.39 1.91
CA THR A 178 7.68 5.63 0.83
C THR A 178 7.19 6.03 -0.56
N PRO A 179 5.88 6.06 -0.87
CA PRO A 179 5.40 6.48 -2.18
C PRO A 179 5.75 7.92 -2.55
N ILE A 180 5.72 8.84 -1.58
CA ILE A 180 6.13 10.24 -1.82
C ILE A 180 7.61 10.30 -2.21
N LEU A 181 8.47 9.54 -1.54
CA LEU A 181 9.90 9.50 -1.86
C LEU A 181 10.17 8.86 -3.23
N LEU A 182 9.45 7.79 -3.59
CA LEU A 182 9.55 7.17 -4.91
C LEU A 182 9.11 8.15 -6.01
N ALA A 183 7.97 8.81 -5.84
CA ALA A 183 7.50 9.80 -6.81
C ALA A 183 8.48 10.99 -6.98
N ARG A 184 9.15 11.41 -5.90
CA ARG A 184 10.20 12.44 -5.97
C ARG A 184 11.45 11.94 -6.67
N GLU A 185 11.89 10.71 -6.43
CA GLU A 185 13.05 10.10 -7.10
C GLU A 185 12.84 10.05 -8.62
N ASP A 186 11.61 9.74 -9.05
CA ASP A 186 11.22 9.69 -10.46
C ASP A 186 10.93 11.07 -11.07
N GLY A 187 11.03 12.15 -10.28
CA GLY A 187 10.79 13.53 -10.74
C GLY A 187 9.32 13.82 -11.06
N LEU A 188 8.41 13.11 -10.42
CA LEU A 188 6.96 13.28 -10.57
C LEU A 188 6.40 14.33 -9.57
N LEU A 189 7.13 14.61 -8.49
CA LEU A 189 6.85 15.65 -7.48
C LEU A 189 8.00 16.63 -7.36
#